data_384d57e1d3000ac32c11239841d6da6b
#
_entry.id   384d57e1d3000ac32c11239841d6da6b
#
_cell.length_a   1.000
_cell.length_b   1.000
_cell.length_c   1.000
_cell.angle_alpha   90.00
_cell.angle_beta   90.00
_cell.angle_gamma   90.00
#
_symmetry.space_group_name_H-M   'P 1'
#
loop_
_entity.id
_entity.type
_entity.pdbx_description
1 polymer ?
#
loop_
_entity_poly.entity_id
_entity_poly.type
_entity_poly.pdbx_seq_one_letter_code
_entity_poly.pdbx_strand_id
1 'polypeptide(L)'
;MFKLKSFLIYVLVCFSFLSFSQRKFKRFNLVDGFSIIPKIGSSSVVGELGDVFSIRSVYGGNIEKGISETMNIGIEIIGGTLSGSENQPYFSRFESDFFQIQTVGIINISRYTNDFYEKSNLEFKLYAGIGLIWFHTDVYNLKSGSFLRTTADGKTKHTAYFQQSGNGIGDAGIYYTRELVIPFGFRVDSKVNDNLGFMFNLGYNWIYNDKLDGTTPYNLINPNIIGGVNSYSNTANDGWINLSVGLKYTFSLNRTENQRGV
;
A
#
# COMPACT_ATOMS: atom_id res chain seq x y z
N MET A 1 -18.98 14.54 16.81
CA MET A 1 -19.90 14.86 15.69
C MET A 1 -19.32 15.85 14.68
N PHE A 2 -18.39 16.70 15.01
CA PHE A 2 -17.78 17.69 14.09
C PHE A 2 -16.84 17.09 13.03
N LYS A 3 -16.09 16.02 13.35
CA LYS A 3 -15.08 15.40 12.44
C LYS A 3 -15.68 14.73 11.20
N LEU A 4 -16.90 14.17 11.29
CA LEU A 4 -17.55 13.50 10.14
C LEU A 4 -18.06 14.50 9.09
N LYS A 5 -18.55 15.67 9.53
CA LYS A 5 -19.02 16.72 8.61
C LYS A 5 -17.86 17.33 7.80
N SER A 6 -16.71 17.55 8.45
CA SER A 6 -15.52 18.06 7.75
C SER A 6 -14.99 17.06 6.72
N PHE A 7 -14.97 15.77 7.04
CA PHE A 7 -14.57 14.72 6.10
C PHE A 7 -15.50 14.66 4.87
N LEU A 8 -16.82 14.77 5.08
CA LEU A 8 -17.78 14.77 3.97
C LEU A 8 -17.60 15.98 3.04
N ILE A 9 -17.25 17.15 3.60
CA ILE A 9 -16.98 18.36 2.82
C ILE A 9 -15.72 18.19 1.98
N TYR A 10 -14.64 17.61 2.52
CA TYR A 10 -13.43 17.31 1.76
C TYR A 10 -13.69 16.31 0.63
N VAL A 11 -14.48 15.26 0.88
CA VAL A 11 -14.87 14.29 -0.15
C VAL A 11 -15.71 14.97 -1.24
N LEU A 12 -16.66 15.84 -0.90
CA LEU A 12 -17.47 16.60 -1.85
C LEU A 12 -16.65 17.60 -2.67
N VAL A 13 -15.67 18.27 -2.07
CA VAL A 13 -14.74 19.17 -2.75
C VAL A 13 -13.85 18.36 -3.71
N CYS A 14 -13.33 17.20 -3.31
CA CYS A 14 -12.58 16.32 -4.21
C CYS A 14 -13.44 15.83 -5.37
N PHE A 15 -14.71 15.50 -5.16
CA PHE A 15 -15.65 15.10 -6.22
C PHE A 15 -15.97 16.26 -7.18
N SER A 16 -16.03 17.50 -6.70
CA SER A 16 -16.26 18.67 -7.58
C SER A 16 -15.07 18.93 -8.50
N PHE A 17 -13.84 18.66 -8.09
CA PHE A 17 -12.67 18.72 -8.99
C PHE A 17 -12.70 17.64 -10.07
N LEU A 18 -13.33 16.48 -9.82
CA LEU A 18 -13.51 15.44 -10.84
C LEU A 18 -14.52 15.83 -11.92
N SER A 19 -15.44 16.76 -11.62
CA SER A 19 -16.46 17.23 -12.58
C SER A 19 -15.91 18.16 -13.66
N PHE A 20 -14.73 18.75 -13.47
CA PHE A 20 -14.11 19.63 -14.47
C PHE A 20 -13.40 18.89 -15.61
N SER A 21 -13.27 17.57 -15.53
CA SER A 21 -12.63 16.74 -16.57
C SER A 21 -13.66 16.17 -17.56
N GLN A 22 -14.54 16.99 -18.12
CA GLN A 22 -15.40 16.55 -19.25
C GLN A 22 -14.64 16.51 -20.60
N ARG A 23 -13.39 16.04 -20.59
CA ARG A 23 -12.73 15.66 -21.84
C ARG A 23 -13.28 14.31 -22.29
N LYS A 24 -13.76 14.25 -23.53
CA LYS A 24 -14.39 13.13 -24.25
C LYS A 24 -14.01 11.75 -23.68
N PHE A 25 -14.94 11.10 -23.01
CA PHE A 25 -14.80 9.68 -22.67
C PHE A 25 -14.55 8.92 -23.97
N LYS A 26 -13.34 8.39 -24.16
CA LYS A 26 -13.06 7.42 -25.22
C LYS A 26 -14.05 6.27 -25.04
N ARG A 27 -14.65 5.77 -26.12
CA ARG A 27 -15.49 4.56 -26.08
C ARG A 27 -14.75 3.50 -25.28
N PHE A 28 -15.37 3.01 -24.22
CA PHE A 28 -14.78 2.02 -23.32
C PHE A 28 -14.56 0.72 -24.11
N ASN A 29 -13.31 0.48 -24.50
CA ASN A 29 -12.90 -0.80 -25.08
C ASN A 29 -12.12 -1.55 -24.00
N LEU A 30 -12.58 -2.76 -23.65
CA LEU A 30 -12.02 -3.52 -22.54
C LEU A 30 -10.54 -3.88 -22.75
N VAL A 31 -10.10 -4.05 -23.97
CA VAL A 31 -8.74 -4.52 -24.28
C VAL A 31 -7.76 -3.37 -24.53
N ASP A 32 -8.21 -2.27 -25.14
CA ASP A 32 -7.35 -1.12 -25.47
C ASP A 32 -6.95 -0.35 -24.20
N GLY A 33 -5.63 -0.14 -24.01
CA GLY A 33 -5.08 0.53 -22.84
C GLY A 33 -5.09 -0.30 -21.55
N PHE A 34 -5.20 -1.62 -21.65
CA PHE A 34 -4.99 -2.54 -20.54
C PHE A 34 -3.49 -2.80 -20.38
N SER A 35 -2.98 -2.78 -19.16
CA SER A 35 -1.57 -3.01 -18.89
C SER A 35 -1.39 -4.04 -17.78
N ILE A 36 -0.36 -4.88 -17.92
CA ILE A 36 0.12 -5.79 -16.88
C ILE A 36 1.52 -5.36 -16.49
N ILE A 37 1.80 -5.30 -15.19
CA ILE A 37 3.05 -4.77 -14.66
C ILE A 37 3.54 -5.69 -13.54
N PRO A 38 4.30 -6.76 -13.84
CA PRO A 38 5.07 -7.45 -12.82
C PRO A 38 6.10 -6.48 -12.20
N LYS A 39 6.29 -6.58 -10.88
CA LYS A 39 7.21 -5.70 -10.15
C LYS A 39 7.93 -6.41 -9.01
N ILE A 40 9.10 -5.90 -8.70
CA ILE A 40 9.93 -6.30 -7.57
C ILE A 40 10.47 -5.05 -6.87
N GLY A 41 10.73 -5.14 -5.60
CA GLY A 41 11.20 -3.98 -4.86
C GLY A 41 11.65 -4.30 -3.44
N SER A 42 11.75 -3.25 -2.67
CA SER A 42 12.10 -3.28 -1.26
C SER A 42 11.02 -2.61 -0.40
N SER A 43 10.92 -3.03 0.83
CA SER A 43 10.00 -2.50 1.85
C SER A 43 10.75 -2.08 3.10
N SER A 44 10.19 -1.11 3.81
CA SER A 44 10.61 -0.71 5.15
C SER A 44 9.38 -0.32 5.96
N VAL A 45 9.33 -0.71 7.23
CA VAL A 45 8.20 -0.43 8.11
C VAL A 45 8.37 0.94 8.79
N VAL A 46 7.23 1.57 9.06
CA VAL A 46 7.08 2.76 9.87
C VAL A 46 6.13 2.41 11.00
N GLY A 47 6.63 2.21 12.20
CA GLY A 47 5.91 1.79 13.40
C GLY A 47 6.83 1.82 14.61
N GLU A 48 6.40 1.28 15.76
CA GLU A 48 7.15 1.30 17.02
C GLU A 48 8.49 0.58 16.92
N LEU A 49 8.54 -0.53 16.20
CA LEU A 49 9.77 -1.30 15.98
C LEU A 49 10.46 -0.95 14.66
N GLY A 50 10.26 0.28 14.16
CA GLY A 50 10.77 0.76 12.88
C GLY A 50 12.08 1.57 12.94
N ASP A 51 12.71 1.74 14.11
CA ASP A 51 13.86 2.63 14.31
C ASP A 51 15.10 2.23 13.50
N VAL A 52 15.32 0.94 13.34
CA VAL A 52 16.38 0.44 12.46
C VAL A 52 15.80 0.19 11.08
N PHE A 53 16.19 1.00 10.12
CA PHE A 53 15.78 0.89 8.72
C PHE A 53 16.15 -0.51 8.17
N SER A 54 15.16 -1.37 8.15
CA SER A 54 15.30 -2.75 7.69
C SER A 54 14.72 -2.88 6.29
N ILE A 55 15.57 -3.19 5.32
CA ILE A 55 15.17 -3.39 3.93
C ILE A 55 14.84 -4.85 3.71
N ARG A 56 13.60 -5.14 3.26
CA ARG A 56 13.13 -6.46 2.89
C ARG A 56 12.60 -6.49 1.46
N SER A 57 12.55 -7.67 0.88
CA SER A 57 12.09 -7.83 -0.50
C SER A 57 10.58 -7.89 -0.59
N VAL A 58 10.03 -7.22 -1.61
CA VAL A 58 8.62 -7.32 -2.01
C VAL A 58 8.52 -7.65 -3.49
N TYR A 59 7.49 -8.38 -3.86
CA TYR A 59 7.20 -8.76 -5.24
C TYR A 59 5.70 -8.74 -5.48
N GLY A 60 5.31 -8.59 -6.72
CA GLY A 60 3.89 -8.53 -7.06
C GLY A 60 3.64 -8.08 -8.48
N GLY A 61 2.48 -7.50 -8.69
CA GLY A 61 2.10 -6.97 -9.99
C GLY A 61 0.85 -6.12 -9.94
N ASN A 62 0.69 -5.33 -10.99
CA ASN A 62 -0.47 -4.49 -11.20
C ASN A 62 -1.15 -4.90 -12.50
N ILE A 63 -2.46 -4.83 -12.49
CA ILE A 63 -3.30 -4.89 -13.68
C ILE A 63 -4.01 -3.53 -13.74
N GLU A 64 -3.83 -2.80 -14.84
CA GLU A 64 -4.32 -1.43 -14.96
C GLU A 64 -5.12 -1.23 -16.23
N LYS A 65 -6.12 -0.36 -16.13
CA LYS A 65 -6.97 0.06 -17.24
C LYS A 65 -7.05 1.58 -17.29
N GLY A 66 -6.74 2.14 -18.46
CA GLY A 66 -6.99 3.55 -18.74
C GLY A 66 -8.50 3.84 -18.84
N ILE A 67 -8.99 4.74 -18.00
CA ILE A 67 -10.37 5.23 -18.03
C ILE A 67 -10.46 6.48 -18.89
N SER A 68 -9.46 7.35 -18.79
CA SER A 68 -9.32 8.57 -19.58
C SER A 68 -7.86 8.78 -19.97
N GLU A 69 -7.57 9.86 -20.66
CA GLU A 69 -6.18 10.23 -20.99
C GLU A 69 -5.32 10.54 -19.75
N THR A 70 -5.96 10.97 -18.68
CA THR A 70 -5.28 11.38 -17.44
C THR A 70 -5.50 10.43 -16.28
N MET A 71 -6.42 9.45 -16.38
CA MET A 71 -6.82 8.60 -15.27
C MET A 71 -6.79 7.12 -15.64
N ASN A 72 -6.22 6.31 -14.75
CA ASN A 72 -6.27 4.86 -14.79
C ASN A 72 -6.87 4.32 -13.49
N ILE A 73 -7.43 3.13 -13.55
CA ILE A 73 -7.77 2.31 -12.39
C ILE A 73 -6.96 1.04 -12.47
N GLY A 74 -6.55 0.51 -11.32
CA GLY A 74 -5.78 -0.73 -11.27
C GLY A 74 -6.12 -1.59 -10.08
N ILE A 75 -5.80 -2.86 -10.22
CA ILE A 75 -5.73 -3.82 -9.12
C ILE A 75 -4.26 -4.16 -8.94
N GLU A 76 -3.80 -4.07 -7.73
CA GLU A 76 -2.44 -4.41 -7.35
C GLU A 76 -2.45 -5.57 -6.36
N ILE A 77 -1.55 -6.53 -6.60
CA ILE A 77 -1.27 -7.64 -5.71
C ILE A 77 0.20 -7.55 -5.35
N ILE A 78 0.52 -7.57 -4.06
CA ILE A 78 1.88 -7.46 -3.55
C ILE A 78 2.06 -8.37 -2.35
N GLY A 79 3.20 -9.01 -2.24
CA GLY A 79 3.58 -9.84 -1.11
C GLY A 79 5.07 -9.74 -0.84
N GLY A 80 5.47 -10.22 0.32
CA GLY A 80 6.86 -10.20 0.73
C GLY A 80 7.01 -10.29 2.23
N THR A 81 8.13 -9.78 2.72
CA THR A 81 8.45 -9.74 4.13
C THR A 81 8.65 -8.31 4.61
N LEU A 82 8.32 -8.06 5.86
CA LEU A 82 8.60 -6.82 6.57
C LEU A 82 9.41 -7.18 7.81
N SER A 83 10.27 -6.28 8.25
CA SER A 83 10.97 -6.45 9.51
C SER A 83 11.40 -5.11 10.06
N GLY A 84 11.62 -5.07 11.35
CA GLY A 84 12.17 -3.94 12.05
C GLY A 84 12.73 -4.36 13.39
N SER A 85 13.44 -3.46 14.05
CA SER A 85 13.95 -3.69 15.39
C SER A 85 14.15 -2.36 16.10
N GLU A 86 14.00 -2.37 17.42
CA GLU A 86 14.29 -1.24 18.27
C GLU A 86 15.07 -1.66 19.51
N ASN A 87 16.14 -0.89 19.80
CA ASN A 87 17.03 -1.17 20.92
C ASN A 87 16.45 -0.71 22.26
N GLN A 88 15.88 0.49 22.29
CA GLN A 88 15.30 1.08 23.50
C GLN A 88 14.00 1.80 23.13
N PRO A 89 12.92 1.62 23.90
CA PRO A 89 12.84 0.88 25.16
C PRO A 89 12.49 -0.61 25.01
N TYR A 90 12.22 -1.10 23.80
CA TYR A 90 11.53 -2.37 23.55
C TYR A 90 12.45 -3.60 23.50
N PHE A 91 13.70 -3.43 23.12
CA PHE A 91 14.68 -4.52 22.92
C PHE A 91 14.11 -5.68 22.10
N SER A 92 13.34 -5.35 21.08
CA SER A 92 12.61 -6.32 20.26
C SER A 92 12.93 -6.15 18.78
N ARG A 93 12.82 -7.24 18.04
CA ARG A 93 12.78 -7.27 16.59
C ARG A 93 11.58 -8.09 16.15
N PHE A 94 11.03 -7.73 15.00
CA PHE A 94 9.96 -8.50 14.39
C PHE A 94 10.29 -8.93 12.97
N GLU A 95 9.63 -9.99 12.54
CA GLU A 95 9.59 -10.47 11.17
C GLU A 95 8.13 -10.74 10.83
N SER A 96 7.68 -10.22 9.68
CA SER A 96 6.29 -10.32 9.23
C SER A 96 6.24 -10.74 7.78
N ASP A 97 5.53 -11.83 7.49
CA ASP A 97 5.16 -12.21 6.14
C ASP A 97 3.81 -11.60 5.79
N PHE A 98 3.67 -11.03 4.60
CA PHE A 98 2.42 -10.40 4.20
C PHE A 98 2.04 -10.68 2.75
N PHE A 99 0.72 -10.57 2.53
CA PHE A 99 0.09 -10.55 1.22
C PHE A 99 -0.98 -9.46 1.21
N GLN A 100 -1.01 -8.64 0.15
CA GLN A 100 -1.91 -7.48 0.05
C GLN A 100 -2.56 -7.45 -1.32
N ILE A 101 -3.86 -7.16 -1.35
CA ILE A 101 -4.64 -6.88 -2.56
C ILE A 101 -5.28 -5.52 -2.40
N GLN A 102 -5.14 -4.68 -3.42
CA GLN A 102 -5.67 -3.32 -3.39
C GLN A 102 -6.17 -2.85 -4.74
N THR A 103 -7.16 -1.96 -4.71
CA THR A 103 -7.63 -1.21 -5.87
C THR A 103 -7.07 0.20 -5.78
N VAL A 104 -6.50 0.71 -6.87
CA VAL A 104 -5.87 2.02 -6.93
C VAL A 104 -6.44 2.85 -8.07
N GLY A 105 -6.72 4.12 -7.78
CA GLY A 105 -6.93 5.16 -8.77
C GLY A 105 -5.60 5.86 -9.05
N ILE A 106 -5.26 6.09 -10.31
CA ILE A 106 -3.98 6.63 -10.75
C ILE A 106 -4.25 7.85 -11.62
N ILE A 107 -3.60 8.97 -11.30
CA ILE A 107 -3.70 10.23 -12.05
C ILE A 107 -2.34 10.55 -12.69
N ASN A 108 -2.34 10.74 -14.00
CA ASN A 108 -1.15 11.16 -14.75
C ASN A 108 -1.02 12.69 -14.70
N ILE A 109 -0.12 13.17 -13.83
CA ILE A 109 0.11 14.61 -13.63
C ILE A 109 0.90 15.26 -14.78
N SER A 110 1.71 14.48 -15.52
CA SER A 110 2.45 15.00 -16.67
C SER A 110 1.53 15.51 -17.78
N ARG A 111 0.29 15.00 -17.85
CA ARG A 111 -0.69 15.42 -18.85
C ARG A 111 -1.24 16.83 -18.65
N TYR A 112 -1.00 17.42 -17.48
CA TYR A 112 -1.40 18.79 -17.17
C TYR A 112 -0.35 19.83 -17.57
N THR A 113 0.88 19.38 -17.91
CA THR A 113 1.98 20.22 -18.39
C THR A 113 2.29 19.84 -19.85
N ASN A 114 1.65 20.54 -20.81
CA ASN A 114 1.69 20.20 -22.24
C ASN A 114 3.11 20.09 -22.80
N ASP A 115 4.00 21.03 -22.45
CA ASP A 115 5.35 21.09 -23.01
C ASP A 115 6.26 19.90 -22.57
N PHE A 116 6.04 19.37 -21.37
CA PHE A 116 6.82 18.26 -20.85
C PHE A 116 6.37 16.93 -21.47
N TYR A 117 5.06 16.78 -21.64
CA TYR A 117 4.47 15.53 -22.13
C TYR A 117 4.83 15.22 -23.59
N GLU A 118 4.84 16.24 -24.45
CA GLU A 118 5.13 16.07 -25.90
C GLU A 118 6.60 15.70 -26.16
N LYS A 119 7.50 16.06 -25.25
CA LYS A 119 8.96 15.91 -25.44
C LYS A 119 9.57 14.79 -24.61
N SER A 120 8.83 14.21 -23.65
CA SER A 120 9.37 13.25 -22.70
C SER A 120 8.68 11.89 -22.82
N ASN A 121 9.50 10.83 -22.80
CA ASN A 121 9.01 9.45 -22.66
C ASN A 121 8.65 9.11 -21.20
N LEU A 122 8.71 10.08 -20.28
CA LEU A 122 8.42 9.90 -18.85
C LEU A 122 7.03 10.42 -18.51
N GLU A 123 6.30 9.65 -17.75
CA GLU A 123 5.00 10.01 -17.19
C GLU A 123 5.09 9.99 -15.67
N PHE A 124 4.80 11.12 -15.03
CA PHE A 124 4.69 11.24 -13.58
C PHE A 124 3.24 11.04 -13.15
N LYS A 125 3.04 10.17 -12.17
CA LYS A 125 1.71 9.75 -11.72
C LYS A 125 1.61 9.79 -10.21
N LEU A 126 0.44 10.15 -9.71
CA LEU A 126 0.04 9.97 -8.33
C LEU A 126 -0.99 8.85 -8.27
N TYR A 127 -0.98 8.10 -7.19
CA TYR A 127 -2.02 7.11 -6.96
C TYR A 127 -2.44 7.09 -5.49
N ALA A 128 -3.68 6.68 -5.29
CA ALA A 128 -4.24 6.35 -3.99
C ALA A 128 -5.27 5.24 -4.15
N GLY A 129 -5.53 4.50 -3.08
CA GLY A 129 -6.43 3.38 -3.15
C GLY A 129 -6.91 2.87 -1.81
N ILE A 130 -7.52 1.69 -1.86
CA ILE A 130 -7.99 0.95 -0.70
C ILE A 130 -7.78 -0.54 -0.95
N GLY A 131 -7.43 -1.28 0.09
CA GLY A 131 -7.17 -2.71 -0.02
C GLY A 131 -7.24 -3.44 1.31
N LEU A 132 -6.88 -4.70 1.25
CA LEU A 132 -6.75 -5.59 2.39
C LEU A 132 -5.33 -6.15 2.42
N ILE A 133 -4.76 -6.20 3.60
CA ILE A 133 -3.49 -6.86 3.88
C ILE A 133 -3.72 -8.03 4.82
N TRP A 134 -3.10 -9.16 4.53
CA TRP A 134 -3.00 -10.33 5.39
C TRP A 134 -1.55 -10.45 5.81
N PHE A 135 -1.30 -10.53 7.10
CA PHE A 135 0.05 -10.64 7.64
C PHE A 135 0.13 -11.57 8.85
N HIS A 136 1.31 -12.12 9.05
CA HIS A 136 1.69 -12.91 10.19
C HIS A 136 3.01 -12.39 10.73
N THR A 137 3.02 -11.96 11.98
CA THR A 137 4.19 -11.31 12.58
C THR A 137 4.64 -12.07 13.81
N ASP A 138 5.92 -12.40 13.84
CA ASP A 138 6.63 -12.95 14.97
C ASP A 138 7.59 -11.92 15.56
N VAL A 139 7.58 -11.81 16.89
CA VAL A 139 8.43 -10.87 17.62
C VAL A 139 9.40 -11.63 18.51
N TYR A 140 10.66 -11.20 18.47
CA TYR A 140 11.77 -11.81 19.17
C TYR A 140 12.49 -10.80 20.06
N ASN A 141 13.07 -11.27 21.16
CA ASN A 141 13.95 -10.46 21.98
C ASN A 141 15.25 -10.16 21.21
N LEU A 142 15.65 -8.90 21.17
CA LEU A 142 16.79 -8.48 20.38
C LEU A 142 18.13 -8.98 20.92
N LYS A 143 18.24 -9.16 22.26
CA LYS A 143 19.49 -9.61 22.91
C LYS A 143 19.63 -11.14 22.93
N SER A 144 18.55 -11.83 23.32
CA SER A 144 18.59 -13.29 23.48
C SER A 144 18.18 -14.05 22.22
N GLY A 145 17.51 -13.39 21.26
CA GLY A 145 16.92 -14.05 20.11
C GLY A 145 15.70 -14.92 20.45
N SER A 146 15.27 -14.97 21.72
CA SER A 146 14.13 -15.78 22.13
C SER A 146 12.82 -15.23 21.56
N PHE A 147 11.92 -16.12 21.19
CA PHE A 147 10.58 -15.78 20.78
C PHE A 147 9.81 -15.15 21.93
N LEU A 148 9.09 -14.04 21.64
CA LEU A 148 8.31 -13.29 22.61
C LEU A 148 6.82 -13.45 22.40
N ARG A 149 6.34 -13.22 21.17
CA ARG A 149 4.91 -13.22 20.81
C ARG A 149 4.70 -13.31 19.33
N THR A 150 3.48 -13.64 18.92
CA THR A 150 3.03 -13.64 17.53
C THR A 150 1.63 -13.05 17.42
N THR A 151 1.26 -12.53 16.26
CA THR A 151 -0.10 -12.06 15.99
C THR A 151 -1.15 -13.18 15.97
N ALA A 152 -0.73 -14.45 15.92
CA ALA A 152 -1.59 -15.62 15.87
C ALA A 152 -1.81 -16.30 17.24
N ASP A 153 -1.30 -15.77 18.35
CA ASP A 153 -1.31 -16.46 19.66
C ASP A 153 -2.59 -16.24 20.48
N GLY A 154 -3.54 -15.47 19.98
CA GLY A 154 -4.78 -15.11 20.68
C GLY A 154 -4.60 -14.17 21.88
N LYS A 155 -3.38 -13.75 22.20
CA LYS A 155 -3.06 -12.87 23.33
C LYS A 155 -2.94 -11.40 22.93
N THR A 156 -2.63 -11.14 21.68
CA THR A 156 -2.50 -9.79 21.14
C THR A 156 -3.88 -9.20 20.93
N LYS A 157 -4.25 -8.23 21.76
CA LYS A 157 -5.53 -7.52 21.63
C LYS A 157 -5.54 -6.65 20.39
N HIS A 158 -6.68 -6.61 19.73
CA HIS A 158 -6.88 -5.89 18.50
C HIS A 158 -8.11 -4.98 18.55
N THR A 159 -8.03 -3.84 17.92
CA THR A 159 -9.15 -2.93 17.71
C THR A 159 -9.51 -2.85 16.22
N ALA A 160 -9.37 -3.93 15.49
CA ALA A 160 -9.49 -3.91 14.04
C ALA A 160 -10.93 -3.88 13.53
N TYR A 161 -11.14 -3.14 12.47
CA TYR A 161 -12.42 -3.06 11.75
C TYR A 161 -12.75 -4.33 10.98
N PHE A 162 -11.76 -5.05 10.49
CA PHE A 162 -11.93 -6.19 9.57
C PHE A 162 -11.35 -7.49 10.13
N GLN A 163 -11.40 -7.64 11.42
CA GLN A 163 -10.93 -8.87 12.06
C GLN A 163 -11.88 -10.04 11.74
N GLN A 164 -11.31 -11.23 11.56
CA GLN A 164 -12.10 -12.42 11.25
C GLN A 164 -12.92 -12.94 12.43
N SER A 165 -12.46 -12.67 13.65
CA SER A 165 -13.20 -13.02 14.87
C SER A 165 -13.61 -11.77 15.63
N GLY A 166 -14.84 -11.76 16.13
CA GLY A 166 -15.51 -10.58 16.67
C GLY A 166 -15.02 -10.05 18.01
N ASN A 167 -13.94 -10.58 18.59
CA ASN A 167 -13.59 -10.31 19.98
C ASN A 167 -12.47 -9.29 20.18
N GLY A 168 -11.93 -8.69 19.11
CA GLY A 168 -10.81 -7.75 19.24
C GLY A 168 -9.51 -8.37 19.80
N ILE A 169 -9.43 -9.67 19.88
CA ILE A 169 -8.29 -10.46 20.34
C ILE A 169 -7.93 -11.39 19.19
N GLY A 170 -6.67 -11.52 18.85
CA GLY A 170 -6.22 -12.51 17.88
C GLY A 170 -6.64 -13.89 18.34
N ASP A 171 -7.28 -14.68 17.49
CA ASP A 171 -7.69 -16.03 17.85
C ASP A 171 -6.54 -17.00 17.67
N ALA A 172 -6.30 -17.82 18.70
CA ALA A 172 -5.39 -18.94 18.58
C ALA A 172 -5.85 -19.85 17.42
N GLY A 173 -4.95 -20.08 16.45
CA GLY A 173 -5.25 -20.85 15.25
C GLY A 173 -5.55 -20.03 13.99
N ILE A 174 -5.68 -18.72 14.07
CA ILE A 174 -5.69 -17.84 12.89
C ILE A 174 -4.26 -17.42 12.60
N TYR A 175 -3.69 -17.98 11.55
CA TYR A 175 -2.29 -17.71 11.19
C TYR A 175 -2.10 -16.29 10.62
N TYR A 176 -3.00 -15.84 9.75
CA TYR A 176 -2.93 -14.50 9.15
C TYR A 176 -3.98 -13.56 9.72
N THR A 177 -3.52 -12.42 10.24
CA THR A 177 -4.36 -11.27 10.58
C THR A 177 -4.74 -10.52 9.31
N ARG A 178 -5.98 -10.06 9.18
CA ARG A 178 -6.48 -9.31 8.02
C ARG A 178 -6.89 -7.90 8.43
N GLU A 179 -6.35 -6.90 7.73
CA GLU A 179 -6.61 -5.48 8.03
C GLU A 179 -6.84 -4.64 6.78
N LEU A 180 -7.46 -3.47 6.98
CA LEU A 180 -7.62 -2.46 5.94
C LEU A 180 -6.29 -1.74 5.70
N VAL A 181 -5.97 -1.52 4.43
CA VAL A 181 -4.82 -0.72 4.02
C VAL A 181 -5.24 0.38 3.05
N ILE A 182 -4.64 1.56 3.21
CA ILE A 182 -4.81 2.73 2.34
C ILE A 182 -3.46 3.02 1.69
N PRO A 183 -3.22 2.52 0.48
CA PRO A 183 -2.01 2.82 -0.27
C PRO A 183 -2.10 4.20 -0.91
N PHE A 184 -0.99 4.91 -0.97
CA PHE A 184 -0.82 6.10 -1.78
C PHE A 184 0.66 6.29 -2.14
N GLY A 185 0.92 7.01 -3.22
CA GLY A 185 2.29 7.19 -3.63
C GLY A 185 2.47 7.92 -4.95
N PHE A 186 3.72 7.92 -5.34
CA PHE A 186 4.22 8.53 -6.55
C PHE A 186 4.82 7.46 -7.47
N ARG A 187 4.63 7.62 -8.76
CA ARG A 187 5.09 6.68 -9.76
C ARG A 187 5.61 7.40 -11.00
N VAL A 188 6.64 6.85 -11.57
CA VAL A 188 7.20 7.27 -12.86
C VAL A 188 7.12 6.10 -13.83
N ASP A 189 6.40 6.28 -14.93
CA ASP A 189 6.40 5.34 -16.03
C ASP A 189 7.30 5.87 -17.14
N SER A 190 8.19 5.03 -17.68
CA SER A 190 9.02 5.33 -18.84
C SER A 190 8.60 4.45 -20.01
N LYS A 191 8.34 5.05 -21.18
CA LYS A 191 8.01 4.32 -22.40
C LYS A 191 9.26 3.95 -23.16
N VAL A 192 9.40 2.68 -23.50
CA VAL A 192 10.44 2.16 -24.41
C VAL A 192 9.89 2.11 -25.84
N ASN A 193 8.64 1.64 -25.98
CA ASN A 193 7.88 1.61 -27.21
C ASN A 193 6.37 1.66 -26.91
N ASP A 194 5.51 1.49 -27.89
CA ASP A 194 4.05 1.58 -27.75
C ASP A 194 3.47 0.57 -26.77
N ASN A 195 4.09 -0.60 -26.63
CA ASN A 195 3.62 -1.68 -25.78
C ASN A 195 4.44 -1.88 -24.51
N LEU A 196 5.72 -1.49 -24.52
CA LEU A 196 6.66 -1.81 -23.46
C LEU A 196 7.15 -0.54 -22.75
N GLY A 197 7.25 -0.60 -21.43
CA GLY A 197 7.78 0.46 -20.59
C GLY A 197 8.32 -0.07 -19.27
N PHE A 198 8.94 0.82 -18.52
CA PHE A 198 9.35 0.57 -17.14
C PHE A 198 8.52 1.42 -16.19
N MET A 199 8.35 0.92 -14.98
CA MET A 199 7.69 1.61 -13.89
C MET A 199 8.63 1.71 -12.70
N PHE A 200 8.74 2.90 -12.12
CA PHE A 200 9.31 3.15 -10.80
C PHE A 200 8.21 3.59 -9.86
N ASN A 201 8.14 3.00 -8.68
CA ASN A 201 7.10 3.28 -7.71
C ASN A 201 7.70 3.54 -6.33
N LEU A 202 7.29 4.64 -5.72
CA LEU A 202 7.49 4.94 -4.30
C LEU A 202 6.11 5.04 -3.66
N GLY A 203 5.79 4.14 -2.76
CA GLY A 203 4.50 4.04 -2.11
C GLY A 203 4.59 3.99 -0.60
N TYR A 204 3.55 4.50 0.04
CA TYR A 204 3.28 4.32 1.45
C TYR A 204 1.95 3.58 1.61
N ASN A 205 1.93 2.58 2.47
CA ASN A 205 0.79 1.76 2.77
C ASN A 205 0.42 1.99 4.24
N TRP A 206 -0.58 2.81 4.47
CA TRP A 206 -1.11 3.06 5.80
C TRP A 206 -2.08 1.95 6.20
N ILE A 207 -1.86 1.34 7.36
CA ILE A 207 -2.71 0.26 7.89
C ILE A 207 -3.58 0.84 8.99
N TYR A 208 -4.85 0.50 8.99
CA TYR A 208 -5.82 1.03 9.97
C TYR A 208 -5.75 0.30 11.31
N ASN A 209 -4.54 0.00 11.77
CA ASN A 209 -4.28 -0.53 13.12
C ASN A 209 -2.78 -0.50 13.46
N ASP A 210 -2.47 -0.98 14.65
CA ASP A 210 -1.22 -0.97 15.37
C ASP A 210 -0.74 -2.41 15.65
N LYS A 211 -0.68 -3.26 14.64
CA LYS A 211 -0.38 -4.70 14.82
C LYS A 211 0.68 -5.24 13.88
N LEU A 212 1.00 -4.48 12.83
CA LEU A 212 1.84 -4.99 11.77
C LEU A 212 3.22 -5.38 12.27
N ASP A 213 3.75 -4.64 13.23
CA ASP A 213 5.02 -4.93 13.88
C ASP A 213 4.90 -5.90 15.08
N GLY A 214 3.69 -6.42 15.34
CA GLY A 214 3.41 -7.34 16.43
C GLY A 214 3.39 -6.69 17.81
N THR A 215 3.38 -5.36 17.87
CA THR A 215 3.24 -4.58 19.10
C THR A 215 1.91 -3.86 19.14
N THR A 216 1.36 -3.68 20.31
CA THR A 216 0.14 -2.90 20.53
C THR A 216 0.22 -2.23 21.88
N PRO A 217 -0.58 -1.19 22.18
CA PRO A 217 -0.62 -0.59 23.51
C PRO A 217 -0.92 -1.56 24.64
N TYR A 218 -1.42 -2.75 24.32
CA TYR A 218 -1.81 -3.74 25.31
C TYR A 218 -0.72 -4.78 25.61
N ASN A 219 0.25 -4.97 24.73
CA ASN A 219 1.32 -5.95 24.91
C ASN A 219 2.71 -5.32 25.07
N LEU A 220 2.81 -4.01 24.95
CA LEU A 220 4.02 -3.27 25.26
C LEU A 220 4.07 -2.97 26.76
N ILE A 221 4.92 -3.68 27.48
CA ILE A 221 5.16 -3.47 28.91
C ILE A 221 6.43 -2.67 29.05
N ASN A 222 6.37 -1.53 29.79
CA ASN A 222 7.56 -0.76 30.13
C ASN A 222 8.45 -1.54 31.10
N PRO A 223 9.65 -2.01 30.68
CA PRO A 223 10.52 -2.78 31.56
C PRO A 223 11.11 -1.97 32.72
N ASN A 224 11.00 -0.64 32.67
CA ASN A 224 11.55 0.25 33.70
C ASN A 224 10.57 0.56 34.84
N ILE A 225 9.34 0.07 34.78
CA ILE A 225 8.34 0.27 35.84
C ILE A 225 8.16 -1.01 36.62
N ILE A 226 8.79 -1.08 37.78
CA ILE A 226 8.63 -2.20 38.72
C ILE A 226 7.23 -2.13 39.35
N GLY A 227 6.38 -3.11 39.03
CA GLY A 227 5.05 -3.27 39.64
C GLY A 227 3.92 -2.48 39.00
N GLY A 228 4.13 -1.80 37.89
CA GLY A 228 3.10 -1.06 37.16
C GLY A 228 2.95 -1.57 35.73
N VAL A 229 1.73 -1.87 35.33
CA VAL A 229 1.38 -2.15 33.92
C VAL A 229 1.18 -0.81 33.22
N ASN A 230 2.24 -0.06 33.02
CA ASN A 230 2.18 1.05 32.08
C ASN A 230 2.67 0.53 30.73
N SER A 231 1.72 0.24 29.87
CA SER A 231 2.00 0.05 28.48
C SER A 231 2.61 1.33 27.89
N TYR A 232 3.62 1.20 27.05
CA TYR A 232 3.99 2.29 26.16
C TYR A 232 2.83 2.47 25.19
N SER A 233 1.98 3.42 25.47
CA SER A 233 0.86 3.74 24.62
C SER A 233 1.35 4.59 23.46
N ASN A 234 1.70 3.96 22.38
CA ASN A 234 1.61 4.60 21.09
C ASN A 234 0.35 4.06 20.43
N THR A 235 -0.55 4.94 20.01
CA THR A 235 -1.80 4.61 19.29
C THR A 235 -1.66 4.97 17.81
N ALA A 236 -0.45 5.20 17.35
CA ALA A 236 -0.19 5.48 15.95
C ALA A 236 -0.40 4.18 15.13
N ASN A 237 -1.12 4.31 14.04
CA ASN A 237 -1.31 3.18 13.13
C ASN A 237 -0.01 2.89 12.39
N ASP A 238 0.27 1.61 12.23
CA ASP A 238 1.39 1.12 11.45
C ASP A 238 1.29 1.46 9.97
N GLY A 239 2.43 1.47 9.32
CA GLY A 239 2.53 1.59 7.88
C GLY A 239 3.85 1.06 7.36
N TRP A 240 3.93 0.97 6.04
CA TRP A 240 5.18 0.56 5.39
C TRP A 240 5.37 1.27 4.05
N ILE A 241 6.63 1.55 3.76
CA ILE A 241 7.08 2.16 2.53
C ILE A 241 7.50 1.07 1.57
N ASN A 242 7.19 1.22 0.27
CA ASN A 242 7.77 0.38 -0.78
C ASN A 242 8.47 1.24 -1.84
N LEU A 243 9.60 0.74 -2.28
CA LEU A 243 10.30 1.22 -3.47
C LEU A 243 10.38 0.05 -4.45
N SER A 244 9.74 0.16 -5.61
CA SER A 244 9.69 -0.95 -6.56
C SER A 244 9.90 -0.52 -8.01
N VAL A 245 10.39 -1.47 -8.80
CA VAL A 245 10.53 -1.36 -10.25
C VAL A 245 9.68 -2.43 -10.91
N GLY A 246 9.11 -2.11 -12.05
CA GLY A 246 8.27 -3.03 -12.80
C GLY A 246 8.48 -2.90 -14.30
N LEU A 247 8.15 -3.98 -15.00
CA LEU A 247 8.09 -4.01 -16.46
C LEU A 247 6.63 -3.86 -16.88
N LYS A 248 6.29 -2.80 -17.59
CA LYS A 248 4.94 -2.52 -18.03
C LYS A 248 4.73 -3.00 -19.45
N TYR A 249 3.77 -3.90 -19.64
CA TYR A 249 3.29 -4.29 -20.95
C TYR A 249 1.86 -3.77 -21.15
N THR A 250 1.65 -2.97 -22.20
CA THR A 250 0.35 -2.38 -22.55
C THR A 250 -0.19 -3.02 -23.81
N PHE A 251 -1.40 -3.55 -23.71
CA PHE A 251 -2.13 -4.07 -24.84
C PHE A 251 -2.73 -2.91 -25.64
N SER A 252 -2.29 -2.72 -26.87
CA SER A 252 -2.91 -1.81 -27.84
C SER A 252 -3.52 -2.66 -28.95
N LEU A 253 -4.81 -2.45 -29.23
CA LEU A 253 -5.38 -2.97 -30.46
C LEU A 253 -4.84 -2.11 -31.60
N ASN A 254 -3.98 -2.67 -32.44
CA ASN A 254 -3.63 -2.07 -33.73
C ASN A 254 -4.94 -1.84 -34.48
N ARG A 255 -5.43 -0.61 -34.47
CA ARG A 255 -6.41 -0.17 -35.46
C ARG A 255 -5.68 -0.20 -36.80
N THR A 256 -5.74 -1.30 -37.51
CA THR A 256 -5.46 -1.29 -38.94
C THR A 256 -6.20 -0.09 -39.53
N GLU A 257 -5.43 0.80 -40.13
CA GLU A 257 -5.90 1.94 -40.94
C GLU A 257 -6.69 1.43 -42.17
N ASN A 258 -7.86 0.86 -41.94
CA ASN A 258 -8.82 0.53 -43.00
C ASN A 258 -10.02 1.47 -42.94
N GLN A 259 -9.78 2.77 -42.99
CA GLN A 259 -10.75 3.78 -43.42
C GLN A 259 -10.05 4.96 -44.10
N ARG A 260 -9.22 4.67 -45.11
CA ARG A 260 -9.03 5.58 -46.25
C ARG A 260 -9.73 4.94 -47.42
N GLY A 261 -10.94 5.30 -47.63
CA GLY A 261 -11.71 4.87 -48.81
C GLY A 261 -13.18 5.17 -48.62
N VAL A 262 -13.58 6.41 -48.82
CA VAL A 262 -14.59 6.91 -49.76
C VAL A 262 -14.66 8.44 -49.54
#